data_ed8f2f5659e5caefb36167d77a8e440f
#
_entry.id   ed8f2f5659e5caefb36167d77a8e440f
#
_cell.length_a   1.000
_cell.length_b   1.000
_cell.length_c   1.000
_cell.angle_alpha   90.00
_cell.angle_beta   90.00
_cell.angle_gamma   90.00
#
_symmetry.space_group_name_H-M   'P 1'
#
loop_
_entity.id
_entity.type
_entity.pdbx_description
1 polymer ?
#
loop_
_entity_poly.entity_id
_entity_poly.type
_entity_poly.pdbx_seq_one_letter_code
_entity_poly.pdbx_strand_id
1 'polypeptide(L)'
;MNDSVMRHTDSTHPIVVTFNVGSATIKMAAYDTAQAVDSSPLAWSPLFDVNINLKTKNKVWHAMPQSLADWEPQDTLTDTAVSLFTRVRQAFPAREIVCIHRVVHGGKRYHVPVVINETVMAHLVELSPICPLHQPPALSVVNALQGMDKKLVHIAAFDTAFHYHRPEIWSSYALPKSLRDQGVRCYGFHGLSYQAIMRKLETYLPKIAKKRLIIAHLGSGCSITAVENGKSKDSTFGFSGLDGVPMGTRPGHLDSGVILYMVEQGWTLEQMNQCL
;
A
#
# COMPACT_ATOMS: atom_id res chain seq x y z
N MET A 1 29.92 5.76 16.22
CA MET A 1 29.39 4.73 17.12
C MET A 1 28.13 4.21 16.47
N ASN A 2 28.18 3.15 15.89
CA ASN A 2 27.72 1.80 15.91
C ASN A 2 27.80 1.12 14.53
N ASP A 3 28.99 0.69 14.12
CA ASP A 3 29.14 -0.31 13.05
C ASP A 3 28.70 -1.73 13.49
N SER A 4 28.24 -1.88 14.73
CA SER A 4 27.89 -3.18 15.33
C SER A 4 26.53 -3.74 14.91
N VAL A 5 25.67 -2.96 14.24
CA VAL A 5 24.30 -3.40 13.89
C VAL A 5 24.27 -4.35 12.68
N MET A 6 25.33 -4.40 11.88
CA MET A 6 25.39 -5.26 10.68
C MET A 6 26.06 -6.63 10.87
N ARG A 7 26.41 -7.04 12.08
CA ARG A 7 27.18 -8.28 12.33
C ARG A 7 26.45 -9.40 13.08
N HIS A 8 25.14 -9.49 13.00
CA HIS A 8 24.46 -10.72 13.41
C HIS A 8 24.16 -11.58 12.19
N THR A 9 25.12 -12.43 11.85
CA THR A 9 25.02 -13.45 10.79
C THR A 9 24.30 -14.70 11.28
N ASP A 10 23.14 -14.56 11.86
CA ASP A 10 22.25 -15.73 11.98
C ASP A 10 21.56 -15.91 10.63
N SER A 11 22.07 -16.87 9.83
CA SER A 11 21.64 -17.12 8.46
C SER A 11 20.22 -17.69 8.34
N THR A 12 19.56 -17.97 9.45
CA THR A 12 18.28 -18.70 9.50
C THR A 12 17.06 -17.78 9.37
N HIS A 13 17.18 -16.49 9.69
CA HIS A 13 16.06 -15.55 9.65
C HIS A 13 16.12 -14.65 8.41
N PRO A 14 15.05 -14.54 7.59
CA PRO A 14 15.04 -13.72 6.41
C PRO A 14 15.08 -12.21 6.74
N ILE A 15 15.55 -11.42 5.80
CA ILE A 15 15.36 -9.96 5.78
C ILE A 15 14.04 -9.67 5.07
N VAL A 16 13.17 -8.89 5.69
CA VAL A 16 11.94 -8.39 5.07
C VAL A 16 12.17 -6.98 4.54
N VAL A 17 11.94 -6.77 3.24
CA VAL A 17 11.97 -5.45 2.61
C VAL A 17 10.56 -5.05 2.21
N THR A 18 10.11 -3.89 2.68
CA THR A 18 8.78 -3.37 2.38
C THR A 18 8.83 -2.26 1.32
N PHE A 19 7.86 -2.28 0.40
CA PHE A 19 7.71 -1.30 -0.67
C PHE A 19 6.31 -0.69 -0.60
N ASN A 20 6.25 0.63 -0.49
CA ASN A 20 5.02 1.41 -0.60
C ASN A 20 5.21 2.45 -1.70
N VAL A 21 4.73 2.13 -2.89
CA VAL A 21 4.90 2.91 -4.12
C VAL A 21 3.65 3.73 -4.38
N GLY A 22 3.80 5.04 -4.47
CA GLY A 22 2.77 5.99 -4.92
C GLY A 22 3.03 6.44 -6.36
N SER A 23 2.32 7.47 -6.82
CA SER A 23 2.46 8.00 -8.18
C SER A 23 3.81 8.70 -8.45
N ALA A 24 4.43 9.26 -7.41
CA ALA A 24 5.72 9.93 -7.50
C ALA A 24 6.59 9.73 -6.24
N THR A 25 6.17 8.85 -5.36
CA THR A 25 6.84 8.60 -4.09
C THR A 25 7.06 7.11 -3.89
N ILE A 26 8.16 6.78 -3.22
CA ILE A 26 8.40 5.42 -2.75
C ILE A 26 8.86 5.48 -1.30
N LYS A 27 8.27 4.65 -0.45
CA LYS A 27 8.74 4.39 0.89
C LYS A 27 9.25 2.96 0.94
N MET A 28 10.47 2.80 1.43
CA MET A 28 11.11 1.49 1.59
C MET A 28 11.66 1.38 3.01
N ALA A 29 11.50 0.19 3.58
CA ALA A 29 12.14 -0.14 4.85
C ALA A 29 12.58 -1.60 4.83
N ALA A 30 13.63 -1.93 5.58
CA ALA A 30 14.07 -3.31 5.78
C ALA A 30 14.10 -3.65 7.25
N TYR A 31 13.75 -4.89 7.55
CA TYR A 31 13.69 -5.43 8.91
C TYR A 31 14.40 -6.78 8.98
N ASP A 32 15.14 -6.98 10.06
CA ASP A 32 15.65 -8.31 10.40
C ASP A 32 14.58 -9.08 11.19
N THR A 33 14.12 -10.20 10.64
CA THR A 33 13.08 -11.00 11.32
C THR A 33 13.61 -11.78 12.53
N ALA A 34 14.91 -11.79 12.79
CA ALA A 34 15.45 -12.26 14.05
C ALA A 34 14.86 -11.50 15.25
N GLN A 35 14.45 -10.24 15.08
CA GLN A 35 13.74 -9.48 16.10
C GLN A 35 12.38 -10.07 16.49
N ALA A 36 11.79 -10.93 15.63
CA ALA A 36 10.50 -11.56 15.90
C ALA A 36 10.54 -12.59 17.03
N VAL A 37 11.72 -13.13 17.34
CA VAL A 37 11.90 -14.18 18.35
C VAL A 37 11.61 -13.62 19.75
N ASP A 38 11.99 -12.37 20.01
CA ASP A 38 11.96 -11.77 21.35
C ASP A 38 10.98 -10.62 21.50
N SER A 39 10.34 -10.15 20.44
CA SER A 39 9.51 -8.94 20.49
C SER A 39 8.26 -8.98 19.62
N SER A 40 7.24 -8.19 20.02
CA SER A 40 6.09 -7.92 19.15
C SER A 40 6.54 -7.23 17.85
N PRO A 41 5.95 -7.55 16.68
CA PRO A 41 6.22 -6.84 15.42
C PRO A 41 6.07 -5.31 15.50
N LEU A 42 5.31 -4.80 16.49
CA LEU A 42 5.16 -3.37 16.75
C LEU A 42 6.42 -2.71 17.34
N ALA A 43 7.35 -3.51 17.87
CA ALA A 43 8.61 -3.06 18.46
C ALA A 43 9.82 -3.22 17.53
N TRP A 44 9.62 -3.74 16.30
CA TRP A 44 10.72 -3.93 15.37
C TRP A 44 11.30 -2.60 14.92
N SER A 45 12.63 -2.50 15.02
CA SER A 45 13.37 -1.36 14.49
C SER A 45 13.83 -1.66 13.06
N PRO A 46 13.59 -0.77 12.10
CA PRO A 46 14.07 -0.98 10.75
C PRO A 46 15.60 -0.91 10.69
N LEU A 47 16.19 -1.75 9.83
CA LEU A 47 17.60 -1.65 9.43
C LEU A 47 17.83 -0.38 8.62
N PHE A 48 16.86 -0.03 7.78
CA PHE A 48 16.71 1.29 7.18
C PHE A 48 15.22 1.61 6.98
N ASP A 49 14.89 2.90 6.91
CA ASP A 49 13.57 3.44 6.56
C ASP A 49 13.76 4.76 5.81
N VAL A 50 13.27 4.81 4.59
CA VAL A 50 13.41 5.97 3.70
C VAL A 50 12.11 6.32 3.00
N ASN A 51 11.82 7.61 2.90
CA ASN A 51 10.75 8.17 2.08
C ASN A 51 11.37 9.06 0.98
N ILE A 52 11.08 8.74 -0.26
CA ILE A 52 11.65 9.38 -1.44
C ILE A 52 10.51 10.00 -2.26
N ASN A 53 10.69 11.25 -2.66
CA ASN A 53 9.79 11.94 -3.59
C ASN A 53 10.58 12.35 -4.83
N LEU A 54 10.31 11.71 -5.97
CA LEU A 54 11.04 11.97 -7.21
C LEU A 54 10.69 13.31 -7.86
N LYS A 55 9.48 13.85 -7.65
CA LYS A 55 9.11 15.19 -8.20
C LYS A 55 9.94 16.30 -7.56
N THR A 56 10.14 16.23 -6.25
CA THR A 56 10.92 17.23 -5.49
C THR A 56 12.37 16.84 -5.32
N LYS A 57 12.78 15.64 -5.79
CA LYS A 57 14.09 15.02 -5.56
C LYS A 57 14.49 14.99 -4.08
N ASN A 58 13.50 14.90 -3.20
CA ASN A 58 13.70 14.87 -1.76
C ASN A 58 13.73 13.43 -1.25
N LYS A 59 14.69 13.11 -0.38
CA LYS A 59 14.76 11.85 0.35
C LYS A 59 14.85 12.15 1.85
N VAL A 60 14.03 11.49 2.64
CA VAL A 60 14.01 11.60 4.10
C VAL A 60 14.26 10.23 4.68
N TRP A 61 15.37 10.09 5.38
CA TRP A 61 15.72 8.89 6.13
C TRP A 61 15.15 8.99 7.54
N HIS A 62 14.41 7.98 7.96
CA HIS A 62 14.01 7.79 9.36
C HIS A 62 14.96 6.83 10.09
N ALA A 63 15.59 5.92 9.33
CA ALA A 63 16.72 5.11 9.76
C ALA A 63 17.68 4.96 8.56
N MET A 64 18.93 5.37 8.71
CA MET A 64 19.94 5.33 7.64
C MET A 64 21.20 4.61 8.11
N PRO A 65 21.53 3.44 7.55
CA PRO A 65 22.81 2.81 7.78
C PRO A 65 23.90 3.57 7.02
N GLN A 66 25.10 3.60 7.56
CA GLN A 66 26.24 4.30 6.97
C GLN A 66 26.58 3.79 5.55
N SER A 67 26.34 2.52 5.28
CA SER A 67 26.51 1.89 3.95
C SER A 67 25.61 2.45 2.85
N LEU A 68 24.58 3.24 3.19
CA LEU A 68 23.67 3.91 2.26
C LEU A 68 23.83 5.44 2.23
N ALA A 69 24.85 5.98 2.90
CA ALA A 69 25.04 7.43 3.03
C ALA A 69 25.26 8.13 1.68
N ASP A 70 25.91 7.46 0.74
CA ASP A 70 26.22 7.94 -0.62
C ASP A 70 25.17 7.56 -1.67
N TRP A 71 24.13 6.83 -1.26
CA TRP A 71 23.10 6.40 -2.21
C TRP A 71 22.15 7.55 -2.60
N GLU A 72 21.86 7.67 -3.91
CA GLU A 72 20.91 8.64 -4.45
C GLU A 72 19.81 7.96 -5.25
N PRO A 73 18.57 8.54 -5.23
CA PRO A 73 17.46 8.05 -6.03
C PRO A 73 17.75 8.18 -7.53
N GLN A 74 17.18 7.28 -8.31
CA GLN A 74 17.27 7.28 -9.77
C GLN A 74 16.11 8.08 -10.38
N ASP A 75 16.08 8.19 -11.71
CA ASP A 75 15.09 9.00 -12.42
C ASP A 75 13.67 8.43 -12.34
N THR A 76 13.50 7.12 -12.21
CA THR A 76 12.19 6.47 -12.07
C THR A 76 12.01 5.83 -10.70
N LEU A 77 10.74 5.62 -10.31
CA LEU A 77 10.40 4.88 -9.07
C LEU A 77 10.92 3.45 -9.13
N THR A 78 10.85 2.83 -10.30
CA THR A 78 11.30 1.45 -10.51
C THR A 78 12.82 1.34 -10.37
N ASP A 79 13.57 2.20 -11.05
CA ASP A 79 15.04 2.19 -10.97
C ASP A 79 15.53 2.56 -9.57
N THR A 80 14.84 3.49 -8.91
CA THR A 80 15.09 3.85 -7.51
C THR A 80 14.91 2.63 -6.59
N ALA A 81 13.80 1.90 -6.73
CA ALA A 81 13.53 0.70 -5.93
C ALA A 81 14.58 -0.39 -6.19
N VAL A 82 14.91 -0.65 -7.45
CA VAL A 82 15.92 -1.63 -7.88
C VAL A 82 17.31 -1.27 -7.35
N SER A 83 17.71 -0.02 -7.48
CA SER A 83 19.01 0.49 -7.01
C SER A 83 19.16 0.32 -5.50
N LEU A 84 18.15 0.74 -4.72
CA LEU A 84 18.18 0.60 -3.26
C LEU A 84 18.13 -0.88 -2.84
N PHE A 85 17.28 -1.68 -3.48
CA PHE A 85 17.22 -3.11 -3.23
C PHE A 85 18.56 -3.82 -3.51
N THR A 86 19.26 -3.41 -4.57
CA THR A 86 20.58 -3.95 -4.90
C THR A 86 21.59 -3.73 -3.76
N ARG A 87 21.58 -2.54 -3.14
CA ARG A 87 22.39 -2.26 -1.96
C ARG A 87 22.02 -3.14 -0.76
N VAL A 88 20.71 -3.37 -0.56
CA VAL A 88 20.25 -4.30 0.49
C VAL A 88 20.77 -5.72 0.24
N ARG A 89 20.67 -6.20 -1.01
CA ARG A 89 21.14 -7.53 -1.38
C ARG A 89 22.65 -7.68 -1.18
N GLN A 90 23.42 -6.64 -1.48
CA GLN A 90 24.87 -6.59 -1.26
C GLN A 90 25.24 -6.61 0.24
N ALA A 91 24.44 -5.93 1.06
CA ALA A 91 24.65 -5.91 2.53
C ALA A 91 24.32 -7.26 3.20
N PHE A 92 23.43 -8.05 2.59
CA PHE A 92 22.98 -9.34 3.13
C PHE A 92 23.09 -10.49 2.11
N PRO A 93 24.30 -10.80 1.59
CA PRO A 93 24.47 -11.73 0.46
C PRO A 93 24.05 -13.17 0.78
N ALA A 94 24.18 -13.59 2.03
CA ALA A 94 23.89 -14.95 2.49
C ALA A 94 22.46 -15.10 3.08
N ARG A 95 21.70 -13.98 3.21
CA ARG A 95 20.36 -14.01 3.83
C ARG A 95 19.28 -14.17 2.76
N GLU A 96 18.26 -14.92 3.10
CA GLU A 96 17.01 -14.88 2.34
C GLU A 96 16.36 -13.50 2.46
N ILE A 97 15.79 -12.99 1.36
CA ILE A 97 15.08 -11.72 1.35
C ILE A 97 13.64 -11.96 0.89
N VAL A 98 12.70 -11.45 1.66
CA VAL A 98 11.27 -11.45 1.34
C VAL A 98 10.84 -10.02 1.06
N CYS A 99 10.25 -9.79 -0.10
CA CYS A 99 9.74 -8.48 -0.53
C CYS A 99 8.25 -8.38 -0.24
N ILE A 100 7.82 -7.38 0.54
CA ILE A 100 6.41 -7.11 0.80
C ILE A 100 6.01 -5.82 0.09
N HIS A 101 5.02 -5.91 -0.78
CA HIS A 101 4.52 -4.79 -1.57
C HIS A 101 3.14 -4.35 -1.08
N ARG A 102 3.00 -3.06 -0.79
CA ARG A 102 1.68 -2.47 -0.70
C ARG A 102 1.09 -2.39 -2.09
N VAL A 103 -0.01 -3.09 -2.31
CA VAL A 103 -0.81 -3.06 -3.52
C VAL A 103 -2.17 -2.46 -3.15
N VAL A 104 -2.57 -1.39 -3.83
CA VAL A 104 -3.75 -0.62 -3.39
C VAL A 104 -5.02 -1.45 -3.50
N HIS A 105 -5.16 -2.26 -4.57
CA HIS A 105 -6.40 -2.95 -4.86
C HIS A 105 -6.23 -4.47 -4.98
N GLY A 106 -6.90 -5.22 -4.10
CA GLY A 106 -6.96 -6.70 -4.15
C GLY A 106 -8.18 -7.26 -4.91
N GLY A 107 -9.08 -6.39 -5.37
CA GLY A 107 -10.33 -6.79 -6.01
C GLY A 107 -11.26 -7.56 -5.07
N LYS A 108 -12.05 -8.45 -5.66
CA LYS A 108 -12.91 -9.40 -4.93
C LYS A 108 -12.14 -10.65 -4.48
N ARG A 109 -10.92 -10.88 -4.99
CA ARG A 109 -10.18 -12.15 -4.80
C ARG A 109 -9.23 -12.10 -3.61
N TYR A 110 -8.54 -10.97 -3.41
CA TYR A 110 -7.42 -10.90 -2.46
C TYR A 110 -7.78 -10.00 -1.27
N HIS A 111 -8.04 -10.65 -0.15
CA HIS A 111 -8.38 -9.99 1.13
C HIS A 111 -7.42 -10.39 2.28
N VAL A 112 -6.39 -11.17 1.95
CA VAL A 112 -5.24 -11.50 2.80
C VAL A 112 -3.96 -11.30 2.00
N PRO A 113 -2.80 -11.16 2.64
CA PRO A 113 -1.53 -11.14 1.91
C PRO A 113 -1.35 -12.42 1.09
N VAL A 114 -0.85 -12.26 -0.16
CA VAL A 114 -0.65 -13.39 -1.09
C VAL A 114 0.73 -13.32 -1.72
N VAL A 115 1.32 -14.49 -1.98
CA VAL A 115 2.55 -14.58 -2.78
C VAL A 115 2.22 -14.26 -4.24
N ILE A 116 3.00 -13.35 -4.82
CA ILE A 116 2.81 -12.89 -6.20
C ILE A 116 3.46 -13.89 -7.16
N ASN A 117 2.64 -14.71 -7.79
CA ASN A 117 3.00 -15.53 -8.95
C ASN A 117 2.39 -14.94 -10.23
N GLU A 118 2.60 -15.58 -11.37
CA GLU A 118 2.09 -15.11 -12.69
C GLU A 118 0.56 -14.92 -12.69
N THR A 119 -0.19 -15.85 -12.09
CA THR A 119 -1.66 -15.76 -12.01
C THR A 119 -2.09 -14.58 -11.13
N VAL A 120 -1.46 -14.40 -9.98
CA VAL A 120 -1.75 -13.25 -9.09
C VAL A 120 -1.40 -11.94 -9.81
N MET A 121 -0.23 -11.88 -10.45
CA MET A 121 0.19 -10.70 -11.21
C MET A 121 -0.82 -10.34 -12.31
N ALA A 122 -1.26 -11.30 -13.11
CA ALA A 122 -2.26 -11.07 -14.16
C ALA A 122 -3.55 -10.46 -13.60
N HIS A 123 -4.10 -11.02 -12.51
CA HIS A 123 -5.29 -10.48 -11.86
C HIS A 123 -5.07 -9.06 -11.28
N LEU A 124 -3.87 -8.77 -10.75
CA LEU A 124 -3.59 -7.43 -10.23
C LEU A 124 -3.48 -6.40 -11.35
N VAL A 125 -2.96 -6.80 -12.52
CA VAL A 125 -2.92 -5.95 -13.73
C VAL A 125 -4.33 -5.63 -14.22
N GLU A 126 -5.27 -6.60 -14.22
CA GLU A 126 -6.68 -6.39 -14.57
C GLU A 126 -7.37 -5.31 -13.70
N LEU A 127 -6.89 -5.07 -12.48
CA LEU A 127 -7.43 -4.05 -11.56
C LEU A 127 -6.83 -2.65 -11.80
N SER A 128 -5.83 -2.51 -12.66
CA SER A 128 -5.15 -1.23 -12.92
C SER A 128 -6.09 -0.10 -13.39
N PRO A 129 -7.13 -0.34 -14.20
CA PRO A 129 -8.07 0.72 -14.58
C PRO A 129 -8.85 1.34 -13.41
N ILE A 130 -9.01 0.63 -12.28
CA ILE A 130 -9.71 1.15 -11.09
C ILE A 130 -8.78 2.09 -10.29
N CYS A 131 -7.47 1.85 -10.32
CA CYS A 131 -6.46 2.62 -9.56
C CYS A 131 -5.26 2.98 -10.45
N PRO A 132 -5.43 3.75 -11.53
CA PRO A 132 -4.41 3.95 -12.57
C PRO A 132 -3.15 4.67 -12.06
N LEU A 133 -3.27 5.51 -11.03
CA LEU A 133 -2.14 6.26 -10.48
C LEU A 133 -1.30 5.47 -9.46
N HIS A 134 -1.80 4.33 -8.96
CA HIS A 134 -1.16 3.59 -7.86
C HIS A 134 -0.85 2.14 -8.22
N GLN A 135 -1.77 1.45 -8.89
CA GLN A 135 -1.60 0.03 -9.19
C GLN A 135 -0.44 -0.24 -10.15
N PRO A 136 -0.38 0.40 -11.35
CA PRO A 136 0.70 0.15 -12.31
C PRO A 136 2.10 0.45 -11.76
N PRO A 137 2.38 1.58 -11.08
CA PRO A 137 3.69 1.83 -10.50
C PRO A 137 4.14 0.78 -9.49
N ALA A 138 3.23 0.32 -8.63
CA ALA A 138 3.54 -0.73 -7.67
C ALA A 138 3.89 -2.05 -8.37
N LEU A 139 3.11 -2.46 -9.37
CA LEU A 139 3.35 -3.70 -10.14
C LEU A 139 4.62 -3.62 -10.99
N SER A 140 4.99 -2.45 -11.51
CA SER A 140 6.25 -2.25 -12.24
C SER A 140 7.46 -2.53 -11.35
N VAL A 141 7.44 -2.08 -10.10
CA VAL A 141 8.50 -2.40 -9.13
C VAL A 141 8.57 -3.90 -8.84
N VAL A 142 7.41 -4.57 -8.66
CA VAL A 142 7.39 -6.03 -8.47
C VAL A 142 8.03 -6.74 -9.66
N ASN A 143 7.60 -6.42 -10.89
CA ASN A 143 8.13 -7.04 -12.12
C ASN A 143 9.64 -6.83 -12.27
N ALA A 144 10.13 -5.63 -12.00
CA ALA A 144 11.57 -5.34 -12.10
C ALA A 144 12.38 -6.17 -11.11
N LEU A 145 11.93 -6.28 -9.86
CA LEU A 145 12.61 -7.07 -8.83
C LEU A 145 12.53 -8.58 -9.12
N GLN A 146 11.41 -9.10 -9.63
CA GLN A 146 11.29 -10.49 -10.08
C GLN A 146 12.24 -10.80 -11.25
N GLY A 147 12.50 -9.80 -12.10
CA GLY A 147 13.47 -9.91 -13.19
C GLY A 147 14.92 -10.00 -12.71
N MET A 148 15.24 -9.46 -11.53
CA MET A 148 16.60 -9.51 -10.96
C MET A 148 16.93 -10.90 -10.38
N ASP A 149 16.00 -11.50 -9.68
CA ASP A 149 16.20 -12.82 -9.07
C ASP A 149 14.84 -13.54 -8.94
N LYS A 150 14.66 -14.58 -9.73
CA LYS A 150 13.45 -15.42 -9.73
C LYS A 150 13.19 -16.19 -8.44
N LYS A 151 14.19 -16.25 -7.53
CA LYS A 151 14.03 -16.91 -6.22
C LYS A 151 13.48 -15.97 -5.16
N LEU A 152 13.41 -14.67 -5.43
CA LEU A 152 12.82 -13.72 -4.49
C LEU A 152 11.34 -14.00 -4.26
N VAL A 153 10.97 -14.07 -2.99
CA VAL A 153 9.57 -14.18 -2.60
C VAL A 153 8.97 -12.78 -2.53
N HIS A 154 7.94 -12.55 -3.32
CA HIS A 154 7.18 -11.30 -3.34
C HIS A 154 5.78 -11.52 -2.76
N ILE A 155 5.38 -10.71 -1.79
CA ILE A 155 4.08 -10.77 -1.14
C ILE A 155 3.34 -9.45 -1.37
N ALA A 156 2.10 -9.53 -1.84
CA ALA A 156 1.20 -8.39 -1.91
C ALA A 156 0.37 -8.27 -0.63
N ALA A 157 0.27 -7.06 -0.07
CA ALA A 157 -0.64 -6.70 1.00
C ALA A 157 -1.55 -5.56 0.51
N PHE A 158 -2.85 -5.62 0.79
CA PHE A 158 -3.86 -4.83 0.09
C PHE A 158 -4.55 -3.80 0.99
N ASP A 159 -4.69 -2.56 0.49
CA ASP A 159 -5.44 -1.52 1.19
C ASP A 159 -6.94 -1.85 1.29
N THR A 160 -7.47 -2.62 0.34
CA THR A 160 -8.88 -3.03 0.36
C THR A 160 -9.19 -4.15 1.36
N ALA A 161 -8.16 -4.87 1.84
CA ALA A 161 -8.34 -6.08 2.64
C ALA A 161 -9.09 -5.86 3.96
N PHE A 162 -8.82 -4.77 4.68
CA PHE A 162 -9.47 -4.46 5.96
C PHE A 162 -10.99 -4.30 5.83
N HIS A 163 -11.45 -3.89 4.65
CA HIS A 163 -12.86 -3.61 4.37
C HIS A 163 -13.63 -4.80 3.77
N TYR A 164 -12.96 -5.91 3.51
CA TYR A 164 -13.54 -7.06 2.80
C TYR A 164 -14.78 -7.65 3.48
N HIS A 165 -14.78 -7.70 4.80
CA HIS A 165 -15.85 -8.33 5.58
C HIS A 165 -17.10 -7.45 5.80
N ARG A 166 -17.18 -6.30 5.13
CA ARG A 166 -18.40 -5.48 5.19
C ARG A 166 -19.57 -6.23 4.56
N PRO A 167 -20.78 -6.13 5.14
CA PRO A 167 -21.98 -6.70 4.54
C PRO A 167 -22.18 -6.23 3.11
N GLU A 168 -22.68 -7.10 2.25
CA GLU A 168 -22.87 -6.79 0.83
C GLU A 168 -23.75 -5.56 0.61
N ILE A 169 -24.79 -5.39 1.42
CA ILE A 169 -25.70 -4.24 1.34
C ILE A 169 -24.98 -2.89 1.53
N TRP A 170 -23.88 -2.86 2.30
CA TRP A 170 -23.09 -1.63 2.52
C TRP A 170 -21.93 -1.47 1.54
N SER A 171 -21.66 -2.50 0.77
CA SER A 171 -20.59 -2.48 -0.24
C SER A 171 -21.11 -2.53 -1.68
N SER A 172 -22.43 -2.62 -1.86
CA SER A 172 -23.07 -2.62 -3.19
C SER A 172 -23.62 -1.25 -3.52
N TYR A 173 -23.44 -0.84 -4.77
CA TYR A 173 -24.18 0.28 -5.34
C TYR A 173 -25.53 -0.20 -5.88
N ALA A 174 -26.54 0.68 -5.88
CA ALA A 174 -27.84 0.45 -6.50
C ALA A 174 -27.74 0.55 -8.04
N LEU A 175 -26.89 -0.30 -8.62
CA LEU A 175 -26.60 -0.38 -10.05
C LEU A 175 -27.07 -1.75 -10.60
N PRO A 176 -27.26 -1.89 -11.93
CA PRO A 176 -27.58 -3.17 -12.56
C PRO A 176 -26.65 -4.30 -12.12
N LYS A 177 -27.22 -5.49 -11.98
CA LYS A 177 -26.46 -6.68 -11.54
C LYS A 177 -25.24 -6.95 -12.40
N SER A 178 -25.33 -6.72 -13.72
CA SER A 178 -24.21 -6.89 -14.66
C SER A 178 -22.97 -6.09 -14.29
N LEU A 179 -23.12 -4.84 -13.83
CA LEU A 179 -22.02 -4.00 -13.35
C LEU A 179 -21.46 -4.50 -12.01
N ARG A 180 -22.33 -4.88 -11.09
CA ARG A 180 -21.95 -5.42 -9.79
C ARG A 180 -21.17 -6.74 -9.93
N ASP A 181 -21.57 -7.59 -10.87
CA ASP A 181 -20.87 -8.84 -11.20
C ASP A 181 -19.46 -8.58 -11.75
N GLN A 182 -19.28 -7.52 -12.54
CA GLN A 182 -18.00 -7.05 -13.03
C GLN A 182 -17.10 -6.43 -11.95
N GLY A 183 -17.57 -6.30 -10.71
CA GLY A 183 -16.78 -5.81 -9.61
C GLY A 183 -17.02 -4.34 -9.26
N VAL A 184 -18.03 -3.68 -9.85
CA VAL A 184 -18.40 -2.31 -9.45
C VAL A 184 -19.08 -2.37 -8.09
N ARG A 185 -18.31 -2.03 -7.05
CA ARG A 185 -18.75 -2.01 -5.65
C ARG A 185 -17.92 -1.03 -4.82
N CYS A 186 -18.40 -0.70 -3.65
CA CYS A 186 -17.63 0.06 -2.67
C CYS A 186 -16.58 -0.84 -2.01
N TYR A 187 -15.28 -0.59 -2.26
CA TYR A 187 -14.18 -1.35 -1.70
C TYR A 187 -13.67 -0.79 -0.38
N GLY A 188 -13.45 0.53 -0.30
CA GLY A 188 -12.69 1.16 0.77
C GLY A 188 -11.18 0.91 0.63
N PHE A 189 -10.38 1.86 1.10
CA PHE A 189 -8.92 1.84 0.97
C PHE A 189 -8.24 2.26 2.28
N HIS A 190 -6.93 2.44 2.26
CA HIS A 190 -6.09 2.68 3.44
C HIS A 190 -6.20 1.58 4.52
N GLY A 191 -6.67 0.39 4.13
CA GLY A 191 -6.93 -0.70 5.05
C GLY A 191 -5.70 -1.16 5.82
N LEU A 192 -4.51 -1.12 5.23
CA LEU A 192 -3.25 -1.42 5.93
C LEU A 192 -2.99 -0.45 7.08
N SER A 193 -3.32 0.84 6.90
CA SER A 193 -3.23 1.84 7.96
C SER A 193 -4.23 1.55 9.09
N TYR A 194 -5.48 1.28 8.76
CA TYR A 194 -6.51 0.93 9.74
C TYR A 194 -6.16 -0.35 10.50
N GLN A 195 -5.67 -1.36 9.80
CA GLN A 195 -5.24 -2.60 10.41
C GLN A 195 -4.08 -2.38 11.39
N ALA A 196 -3.11 -1.52 11.04
CA ALA A 196 -2.01 -1.16 11.93
C ALA A 196 -2.49 -0.43 13.19
N ILE A 197 -3.45 0.50 13.06
CA ILE A 197 -4.07 1.18 14.19
C ILE A 197 -4.80 0.18 15.08
N MET A 198 -5.61 -0.73 14.49
CA MET A 198 -6.34 -1.73 15.26
C MET A 198 -5.41 -2.67 16.03
N ARG A 199 -4.30 -3.12 15.42
CA ARG A 199 -3.28 -3.93 16.12
C ARG A 199 -2.67 -3.20 17.31
N LYS A 200 -2.36 -1.90 17.16
CA LYS A 200 -1.87 -1.08 18.26
C LYS A 200 -2.92 -0.94 19.38
N LEU A 201 -4.18 -0.70 19.01
CA LEU A 201 -5.27 -0.61 19.99
C LEU A 201 -5.49 -1.95 20.71
N GLU A 202 -5.43 -3.07 20.02
CA GLU A 202 -5.54 -4.41 20.63
C GLU A 202 -4.42 -4.67 21.64
N THR A 203 -3.20 -4.20 21.35
CA THR A 203 -2.04 -4.37 22.22
C THR A 203 -2.09 -3.44 23.42
N TYR A 204 -2.33 -2.14 23.22
CA TYR A 204 -2.18 -1.14 24.29
C TYR A 204 -3.50 -0.75 24.96
N LEU A 205 -4.62 -0.86 24.26
CA LEU A 205 -5.95 -0.45 24.71
C LEU A 205 -7.05 -1.47 24.33
N PRO A 206 -6.92 -2.76 24.77
CA PRO A 206 -7.77 -3.85 24.28
C PRO A 206 -9.27 -3.66 24.53
N LYS A 207 -9.63 -2.92 25.60
CA LYS A 207 -11.02 -2.59 25.88
C LYS A 207 -11.60 -1.58 24.87
N ILE A 208 -10.76 -0.66 24.37
CA ILE A 208 -11.14 0.32 23.35
C ILE A 208 -11.24 -0.35 21.98
N ALA A 209 -10.32 -1.24 21.65
CA ALA A 209 -10.32 -1.97 20.38
C ALA A 209 -11.64 -2.73 20.09
N LYS A 210 -12.37 -3.12 21.15
CA LYS A 210 -13.68 -3.83 21.05
C LYS A 210 -14.89 -2.89 20.99
N LYS A 211 -14.68 -1.58 20.98
CA LYS A 211 -15.77 -0.59 20.93
C LYS A 211 -16.12 -0.21 19.48
N ARG A 212 -17.08 0.71 19.34
CA ARG A 212 -17.33 1.43 18.11
C ARG A 212 -16.34 2.57 18.02
N LEU A 213 -15.63 2.65 16.90
CA LEU A 213 -14.57 3.61 16.65
C LEU A 213 -14.80 4.30 15.31
N ILE A 214 -14.43 5.55 15.26
CA ILE A 214 -14.20 6.28 14.01
C ILE A 214 -12.70 6.49 13.90
N ILE A 215 -12.11 5.98 12.83
CA ILE A 215 -10.68 6.08 12.58
C ILE A 215 -10.48 6.90 11.31
N ALA A 216 -9.67 7.96 11.40
CA ALA A 216 -9.33 8.83 10.28
C ALA A 216 -7.88 8.60 9.85
N HIS A 217 -7.68 8.36 8.55
CA HIS A 217 -6.39 8.43 7.89
C HIS A 217 -6.31 9.79 7.18
N LEU A 218 -5.48 10.71 7.70
CA LEU A 218 -5.37 12.07 7.22
C LEU A 218 -3.96 12.30 6.66
N GLY A 219 -3.84 12.22 5.35
CA GLY A 219 -2.63 12.45 4.58
C GLY A 219 -2.95 13.20 3.28
N SER A 220 -2.13 13.07 2.25
CA SER A 220 -2.47 13.54 0.90
C SER A 220 -3.71 12.83 0.34
N GLY A 221 -3.90 11.54 0.65
CA GLY A 221 -5.17 10.85 0.58
C GLY A 221 -5.83 10.85 1.97
N CYS A 222 -7.14 11.11 2.04
CA CYS A 222 -7.90 11.14 3.27
C CYS A 222 -9.05 10.12 3.20
N SER A 223 -9.26 9.39 4.29
CA SER A 223 -10.47 8.58 4.47
C SER A 223 -10.80 8.43 5.95
N ILE A 224 -12.07 8.16 6.21
CA ILE A 224 -12.60 7.90 7.54
C ILE A 224 -13.32 6.56 7.51
N THR A 225 -13.11 5.75 8.51
CA THR A 225 -13.70 4.41 8.60
C THR A 225 -14.38 4.20 9.93
N ALA A 226 -15.62 3.72 9.89
CA ALA A 226 -16.33 3.21 11.05
C ALA A 226 -15.89 1.78 11.32
N VAL A 227 -15.51 1.50 12.56
CA VAL A 227 -15.05 0.18 13.00
C VAL A 227 -15.86 -0.26 14.22
N GLU A 228 -16.24 -1.51 14.26
CA GLU A 228 -16.90 -2.12 15.43
C GLU A 228 -16.30 -3.50 15.68
N ASN A 229 -15.87 -3.74 16.92
CA ASN A 229 -15.21 -4.99 17.30
C ASN A 229 -14.02 -5.36 16.39
N GLY A 230 -13.18 -4.37 16.05
CA GLY A 230 -12.02 -4.56 15.20
C GLY A 230 -12.30 -4.72 13.70
N LYS A 231 -13.55 -4.68 13.26
CA LYS A 231 -13.97 -4.91 11.87
C LYS A 231 -14.49 -3.62 11.23
N SER A 232 -14.08 -3.35 10.01
CA SER A 232 -14.65 -2.25 9.22
C SER A 232 -16.14 -2.46 9.01
N LYS A 233 -16.92 -1.41 9.25
CA LYS A 233 -18.37 -1.37 8.99
C LYS A 233 -18.65 -0.51 7.78
N ASP A 234 -18.01 0.64 7.69
CA ASP A 234 -18.16 1.56 6.57
C ASP A 234 -16.89 2.37 6.36
N SER A 235 -16.75 2.97 5.19
CA SER A 235 -15.59 3.80 4.84
C SER A 235 -16.03 4.88 3.87
N THR A 236 -15.45 6.06 3.97
CA THR A 236 -15.74 7.17 3.06
C THR A 236 -15.25 6.91 1.64
N PHE A 237 -14.22 6.10 1.42
CA PHE A 237 -13.84 5.67 0.08
C PHE A 237 -14.80 4.62 -0.47
N GLY A 238 -15.23 4.82 -1.72
CA GLY A 238 -16.15 3.95 -2.44
C GLY A 238 -15.47 2.96 -3.40
N PHE A 239 -15.80 3.08 -4.69
CA PHE A 239 -15.25 2.24 -5.77
C PHE A 239 -13.79 2.55 -6.05
N SER A 240 -13.43 3.83 -6.04
CA SER A 240 -12.08 4.33 -6.27
C SER A 240 -11.62 5.25 -5.13
N GLY A 241 -10.41 5.79 -5.25
CA GLY A 241 -9.89 6.78 -4.32
C GLY A 241 -10.34 8.22 -4.61
N LEU A 242 -11.30 8.45 -5.51
CA LEU A 242 -11.84 9.79 -5.81
C LEU A 242 -13.00 10.17 -4.88
N ASP A 243 -13.71 9.18 -4.34
CA ASP A 243 -14.89 9.37 -3.50
C ASP A 243 -14.54 9.78 -2.05
N GLY A 244 -15.54 10.18 -1.28
CA GLY A 244 -15.48 10.37 0.16
C GLY A 244 -15.13 11.79 0.59
N VAL A 245 -14.09 11.93 1.41
CA VAL A 245 -13.68 13.24 1.95
C VAL A 245 -13.00 14.07 0.87
N PRO A 246 -13.33 15.36 0.69
CA PRO A 246 -12.55 16.25 -0.20
C PRO A 246 -11.07 16.28 0.19
N MET A 247 -10.20 16.25 -0.82
CA MET A 247 -8.74 16.26 -0.67
C MET A 247 -8.13 17.39 -1.50
N GLY A 248 -6.86 17.68 -1.32
CA GLY A 248 -6.20 18.75 -2.08
C GLY A 248 -6.18 18.53 -3.60
N THR A 249 -6.39 17.31 -4.07
CA THR A 249 -6.34 16.92 -5.50
C THR A 249 -7.52 16.06 -5.92
N ARG A 250 -8.60 15.97 -5.13
CA ARG A 250 -9.76 15.12 -5.41
C ARG A 250 -11.02 15.74 -4.83
N PRO A 251 -12.15 15.71 -5.54
CA PRO A 251 -13.38 16.38 -5.11
C PRO A 251 -14.04 15.70 -3.89
N GLY A 252 -13.75 14.43 -3.65
CA GLY A 252 -14.48 13.63 -2.68
C GLY A 252 -15.87 13.24 -3.21
N HIS A 253 -16.87 13.20 -2.31
CA HIS A 253 -18.24 12.86 -2.71
C HIS A 253 -18.77 13.87 -3.74
N LEU A 254 -19.16 13.36 -4.90
CA LEU A 254 -19.65 14.14 -6.03
C LEU A 254 -20.97 13.54 -6.53
N ASP A 255 -21.99 14.37 -6.77
CA ASP A 255 -23.19 13.94 -7.45
C ASP A 255 -22.85 13.48 -8.87
N SER A 256 -23.27 12.25 -9.22
CA SER A 256 -23.05 11.68 -10.55
C SER A 256 -23.67 12.52 -11.67
N GLY A 257 -24.71 13.32 -11.39
CA GLY A 257 -25.29 14.27 -12.31
C GLY A 257 -24.30 15.33 -12.80
N VAL A 258 -23.30 15.67 -11.98
CA VAL A 258 -22.22 16.60 -12.40
C VAL A 258 -21.40 15.99 -13.54
N ILE A 259 -21.09 14.69 -13.46
CA ILE A 259 -20.36 13.99 -14.53
C ILE A 259 -21.18 13.98 -15.83
N LEU A 260 -22.47 13.69 -15.74
CA LEU A 260 -23.37 13.73 -16.90
C LEU A 260 -23.43 15.13 -17.51
N TYR A 261 -23.57 16.17 -16.67
CA TYR A 261 -23.53 17.56 -17.11
C TYR A 261 -22.22 17.92 -17.82
N MET A 262 -21.05 17.52 -17.28
CA MET A 262 -19.75 17.77 -17.92
C MET A 262 -19.68 17.11 -19.30
N VAL A 263 -20.18 15.88 -19.45
CA VAL A 263 -20.24 15.19 -20.74
C VAL A 263 -21.13 15.94 -21.72
N GLU A 264 -22.32 16.39 -21.30
CA GLU A 264 -23.24 17.19 -22.13
C GLU A 264 -22.62 18.55 -22.55
N GLN A 265 -21.75 19.12 -21.70
CA GLN A 265 -20.99 20.34 -22.04
C GLN A 265 -19.77 20.07 -22.93
N GLY A 266 -19.56 18.83 -23.38
CA GLY A 266 -18.49 18.46 -24.30
C GLY A 266 -17.12 18.25 -23.64
N TRP A 267 -17.05 18.08 -22.32
CA TRP A 267 -15.79 17.77 -21.64
C TRP A 267 -15.24 16.42 -22.09
N THR A 268 -13.97 16.39 -22.41
CA THR A 268 -13.27 15.13 -22.71
C THR A 268 -12.94 14.38 -21.42
N LEU A 269 -12.71 13.07 -21.54
CA LEU A 269 -12.25 12.24 -20.42
C LEU A 269 -10.94 12.78 -19.82
N GLU A 270 -10.05 13.32 -20.64
CA GLU A 270 -8.79 13.92 -20.19
C GLU A 270 -9.03 15.16 -19.32
N GLN A 271 -9.91 16.07 -19.78
CA GLN A 271 -10.29 17.26 -19.01
C GLN A 271 -10.96 16.88 -17.68
N MET A 272 -11.84 15.87 -17.69
CA MET A 272 -12.46 15.37 -16.47
C MET A 272 -11.42 14.77 -15.50
N ASN A 273 -10.46 13.98 -16.00
CA ASN A 273 -9.39 13.42 -15.17
C ASN A 273 -8.44 14.47 -14.57
N GLN A 274 -8.30 15.63 -15.22
CA GLN A 274 -7.52 16.76 -14.69
C GLN A 274 -8.29 17.55 -13.63
N CYS A 275 -9.62 17.55 -13.71
CA CYS A 275 -10.52 18.28 -12.81
C CYS A 275 -10.83 17.47 -11.53
N LEU A 276 -10.96 16.16 -11.65
CA LEU A 276 -11.37 15.23 -10.58
C LEU A 276 -10.17 14.56 -9.91
#